data_dd1c0425c3adf4a833753c4dabf1620f
#
_entry.id   dd1c0425c3adf4a833753c4dabf1620f
#
_cell.length_a   1.000
_cell.length_b   1.000
_cell.length_c   1.000
_cell.angle_alpha   90.00
_cell.angle_beta   90.00
_cell.angle_gamma   90.00
#
_symmetry.space_group_name_H-M   'P 1'
#
loop_
_entity.id
_entity.type
_entity.pdbx_description
1 polymer ?
#
loop_
_entity_poly.entity_id
_entity_poly.type
_entity_poly.pdbx_seq_one_letter_code
_entity_poly.pdbx_strand_id
1 'polypeptide(L)'
;GLATIALAKFMGAGRIISVGRRDTKLDIAQKIGATDAVNNTKTDAGRAVMELTGSHGADLVVETSGAAPAVQQAIEMAAEGGHLAMVGFYEEPLQNLDFGSFVFKRLTAKGIMGELGLVPKIIDYMVKTNLSLEGMVTRIISLDEAPGYFAGHREMRKSDIKVLVKIN
;
A
#
# COMPACT_ATOMS: atom_id res chain seq x y z
N GLY A 1 -1.30 0.21 2.38
CA GLY A 1 -1.47 -0.17 0.98
C GLY A 1 -2.92 -0.52 0.61
N LEU A 2 -3.54 -1.52 1.23
CA LEU A 2 -4.90 -1.94 0.82
C LEU A 2 -5.95 -0.83 0.99
N ALA A 3 -5.93 -0.09 2.10
CA ALA A 3 -6.83 1.06 2.29
C ALA A 3 -6.60 2.15 1.23
N THR A 4 -5.36 2.35 0.81
CA THR A 4 -5.01 3.28 -0.26
C THR A 4 -5.64 2.87 -1.59
N ILE A 5 -5.66 1.56 -1.90
CA ILE A 5 -6.29 1.02 -3.11
C ILE A 5 -7.80 1.28 -3.10
N ALA A 6 -8.48 0.97 -1.98
CA ALA A 6 -9.91 1.23 -1.86
C ALA A 6 -10.24 2.72 -2.03
N LEU A 7 -9.43 3.59 -1.42
CA LEU A 7 -9.59 5.04 -1.55
C LEU A 7 -9.33 5.52 -2.98
N ALA A 8 -8.26 5.06 -3.62
CA ALA A 8 -7.92 5.44 -5.00
C ALA A 8 -9.04 5.03 -5.98
N LYS A 9 -9.60 3.83 -5.84
CA LYS A 9 -10.76 3.39 -6.61
C LYS A 9 -11.96 4.28 -6.37
N PHE A 10 -12.27 4.56 -5.10
CA PHE A 10 -13.38 5.43 -4.74
C PHE A 10 -13.24 6.84 -5.32
N MET A 11 -12.01 7.37 -5.37
CA MET A 11 -11.69 8.67 -5.94
C MET A 11 -11.64 8.67 -7.49
N GLY A 12 -11.86 7.53 -8.13
CA GLY A 12 -11.96 7.43 -9.59
C GLY A 12 -10.61 7.29 -10.30
N ALA A 13 -9.57 6.80 -9.63
CA ALA A 13 -8.31 6.48 -10.30
C ALA A 13 -8.55 5.46 -11.43
N GLY A 14 -8.07 5.77 -12.63
CA GLY A 14 -8.32 4.97 -13.82
C GLY A 14 -7.60 3.62 -13.81
N ARG A 15 -6.33 3.60 -13.41
CA ARG A 15 -5.54 2.39 -13.23
C ARG A 15 -4.94 2.37 -11.83
N ILE A 16 -5.04 1.23 -11.16
CA ILE A 16 -4.51 1.03 -9.80
C ILE A 16 -3.69 -0.24 -9.80
N ILE A 17 -2.36 -0.10 -9.72
CA ILE A 17 -1.42 -1.22 -9.74
C ILE A 17 -0.98 -1.50 -8.31
N SER A 18 -1.28 -2.71 -7.81
CA SER A 18 -0.80 -3.17 -6.49
C SER A 18 0.52 -3.91 -6.64
N VAL A 19 1.56 -3.43 -5.98
CA VAL A 19 2.86 -4.13 -5.90
C VAL A 19 3.04 -4.75 -4.53
N GLY A 20 3.40 -6.01 -4.46
CA GLY A 20 3.58 -6.71 -3.19
C GLY A 20 4.30 -8.04 -3.32
N ARG A 21 4.58 -8.70 -2.18
CA ARG A 21 5.34 -9.96 -2.13
C ARG A 21 4.48 -11.22 -1.95
N ARG A 22 3.21 -11.07 -1.62
CA ARG A 22 2.31 -12.18 -1.27
C ARG A 22 1.10 -12.20 -2.18
N ASP A 23 0.92 -13.28 -2.92
CA ASP A 23 -0.21 -13.44 -3.85
C ASP A 23 -1.55 -13.26 -3.14
N THR A 24 -1.71 -13.84 -1.92
CA THR A 24 -2.94 -13.68 -1.13
C THR A 24 -3.32 -12.23 -0.84
N LYS A 25 -2.32 -11.34 -0.63
CA LYS A 25 -2.58 -9.90 -0.48
C LYS A 25 -2.88 -9.21 -1.78
N LEU A 26 -2.26 -9.65 -2.86
CA LEU A 26 -2.50 -9.14 -4.20
C LEU A 26 -3.90 -9.51 -4.68
N ASP A 27 -4.36 -10.74 -4.39
CA ASP A 27 -5.74 -11.17 -4.69
C ASP A 27 -6.78 -10.29 -3.97
N ILE A 28 -6.52 -9.95 -2.70
CA ILE A 28 -7.38 -9.03 -1.96
C ILE A 28 -7.30 -7.62 -2.53
N ALA A 29 -6.11 -7.15 -2.90
CA ALA A 29 -5.94 -5.86 -3.56
C ALA A 29 -6.81 -5.73 -4.81
N GLN A 30 -6.86 -6.77 -5.65
CA GLN A 30 -7.72 -6.80 -6.84
C GLN A 30 -9.21 -6.80 -6.47
N LYS A 31 -9.62 -7.58 -5.46
CA LYS A 31 -11.02 -7.60 -5.00
C LYS A 31 -11.50 -6.24 -4.50
N ILE A 32 -10.64 -5.44 -3.87
CA ILE A 32 -11.00 -4.13 -3.33
C ILE A 32 -10.77 -2.97 -4.32
N GLY A 33 -10.16 -3.24 -5.49
CA GLY A 33 -10.11 -2.22 -6.52
C GLY A 33 -8.83 -2.06 -7.32
N ALA A 34 -7.77 -2.82 -7.04
CA ALA A 34 -6.61 -2.81 -7.92
C ALA A 34 -6.99 -3.40 -9.29
N THR A 35 -6.62 -2.71 -10.36
CA THR A 35 -6.81 -3.19 -11.73
C THR A 35 -5.77 -4.24 -12.11
N ASP A 36 -4.57 -4.07 -11.56
CA ASP A 36 -3.42 -4.93 -11.84
C ASP A 36 -2.70 -5.28 -10.55
N ALA A 37 -2.01 -6.42 -10.53
CA ALA A 37 -1.24 -6.90 -9.39
C ALA A 37 0.14 -7.39 -9.83
N VAL A 38 1.18 -6.93 -9.17
CA VAL A 38 2.57 -7.27 -9.46
C VAL A 38 3.21 -7.90 -8.23
N ASN A 39 3.63 -9.17 -8.34
CA ASN A 39 4.40 -9.82 -7.30
C ASN A 39 5.89 -9.56 -7.53
N ASN A 40 6.48 -8.67 -6.73
CA ASN A 40 7.88 -8.27 -6.85
C ASN A 40 8.91 -9.30 -6.33
N THR A 41 8.46 -10.49 -5.92
CA THR A 41 9.34 -11.65 -5.72
C THR A 41 9.50 -12.49 -6.97
N LYS A 42 8.62 -12.30 -7.96
CA LYS A 42 8.56 -13.07 -9.20
C LYS A 42 9.02 -12.26 -10.42
N THR A 43 8.93 -10.93 -10.34
CA THR A 43 9.29 -10.04 -11.42
C THR A 43 9.83 -8.71 -10.88
N ASP A 44 10.60 -8.02 -11.68
CA ASP A 44 11.01 -6.66 -11.38
C ASP A 44 9.79 -5.72 -11.40
N ALA A 45 9.58 -5.01 -10.29
CA ALA A 45 8.40 -4.19 -10.12
C ALA A 45 8.42 -2.92 -11.01
N GLY A 46 9.57 -2.28 -11.12
CA GLY A 46 9.74 -1.10 -11.97
C GLY A 46 9.42 -1.40 -13.41
N ARG A 47 10.04 -2.45 -13.95
CA ARG A 47 9.79 -2.91 -15.31
C ARG A 47 8.33 -3.30 -15.55
N ALA A 48 7.74 -4.09 -14.63
CA ALA A 48 6.35 -4.54 -14.79
C ALA A 48 5.36 -3.37 -14.80
N VAL A 49 5.57 -2.35 -13.95
CA VAL A 49 4.72 -1.15 -13.95
C VAL A 49 4.90 -0.35 -15.24
N MET A 50 6.14 -0.19 -15.72
CA MET A 50 6.39 0.49 -17.00
C MET A 50 5.70 -0.24 -18.17
N GLU A 51 5.77 -1.57 -18.22
CA GLU A 51 5.08 -2.37 -19.24
C GLU A 51 3.55 -2.18 -19.16
N LEU A 52 2.96 -2.27 -17.97
CA LEU A 52 1.53 -2.08 -17.75
C LEU A 52 1.04 -0.68 -18.13
N THR A 53 1.88 0.34 -17.98
CA THR A 53 1.55 1.74 -18.27
C THR A 53 1.97 2.19 -19.66
N GLY A 54 2.43 1.29 -20.54
CA GLY A 54 2.92 1.63 -21.87
C GLY A 54 4.14 2.56 -21.82
N SER A 55 5.05 2.32 -20.88
CA SER A 55 6.26 3.11 -20.62
C SER A 55 6.03 4.54 -20.09
N HIS A 56 4.78 4.87 -19.71
CA HIS A 56 4.49 6.16 -19.09
C HIS A 56 4.95 6.23 -17.63
N GLY A 57 4.76 5.14 -16.88
CA GLY A 57 4.92 5.09 -15.44
C GLY A 57 3.63 5.47 -14.68
N ALA A 58 3.70 5.53 -13.37
CA ALA A 58 2.60 5.90 -12.50
C ALA A 58 2.64 7.38 -12.12
N ASP A 59 1.54 8.11 -12.29
CA ASP A 59 1.44 9.53 -11.92
C ASP A 59 1.59 9.74 -10.40
N LEU A 60 1.13 8.76 -9.62
CA LEU A 60 1.26 8.72 -8.16
C LEU A 60 1.72 7.33 -7.71
N VAL A 61 2.82 7.29 -6.99
CA VAL A 61 3.28 6.09 -6.29
C VAL A 61 3.11 6.30 -4.79
N VAL A 62 2.40 5.38 -4.12
CA VAL A 62 2.22 5.41 -2.67
C VAL A 62 3.03 4.27 -2.04
N GLU A 63 4.16 4.61 -1.43
CA GLU A 63 5.03 3.66 -0.74
C GLU A 63 4.55 3.48 0.72
N THR A 64 4.21 2.24 1.08
CA THR A 64 3.60 1.91 2.37
C THR A 64 4.30 0.79 3.13
N SER A 65 5.38 0.24 2.57
CA SER A 65 6.06 -0.92 3.17
C SER A 65 7.16 -0.52 4.16
N GLY A 66 7.77 0.66 3.97
CA GLY A 66 8.95 1.08 4.73
C GLY A 66 10.22 0.28 4.40
N ALA A 67 10.19 -0.52 3.33
CA ALA A 67 11.36 -1.27 2.90
C ALA A 67 12.30 -0.39 2.05
N ALA A 68 13.58 -0.32 2.41
CA ALA A 68 14.54 0.54 1.72
C ALA A 68 14.57 0.32 0.18
N PRO A 69 14.55 -0.93 -0.36
CA PRO A 69 14.49 -1.14 -1.80
C PRO A 69 13.22 -0.60 -2.48
N ALA A 70 12.11 -0.47 -1.73
CA ALA A 70 10.85 0.01 -2.30
C ALA A 70 10.90 1.50 -2.67
N VAL A 71 11.80 2.27 -2.06
CA VAL A 71 12.00 3.69 -2.42
C VAL A 71 12.61 3.81 -3.81
N GLN A 72 13.63 3.02 -4.10
CA GLN A 72 14.23 2.98 -5.42
C GLN A 72 13.22 2.51 -6.48
N GLN A 73 12.49 1.44 -6.19
CA GLN A 73 11.42 0.95 -7.07
C GLN A 73 10.32 2.02 -7.29
N ALA A 74 9.99 2.82 -6.27
CA ALA A 74 9.03 3.91 -6.42
C ALA A 74 9.51 4.97 -7.42
N ILE A 75 10.79 5.33 -7.40
CA ILE A 75 11.40 6.24 -8.38
C ILE A 75 11.33 5.63 -9.79
N GLU A 76 11.64 4.34 -9.92
CA GLU A 76 11.63 3.63 -11.20
C GLU A 76 10.22 3.56 -11.81
N MET A 77 9.22 3.27 -10.99
CA MET A 77 7.81 3.12 -11.41
C MET A 77 7.13 4.46 -11.72
N ALA A 78 7.63 5.57 -11.19
CA ALA A 78 6.99 6.88 -11.36
C ALA A 78 7.11 7.40 -12.79
N ALA A 79 6.06 8.06 -13.27
CA ALA A 79 6.06 8.84 -14.49
C ALA A 79 6.95 10.09 -14.36
N GLU A 80 7.35 10.69 -15.47
CA GLU A 80 7.96 12.01 -15.44
C GLU A 80 7.00 13.05 -14.85
N GLY A 81 7.47 13.90 -13.95
CA GLY A 81 6.63 14.85 -13.20
C GLY A 81 5.76 14.20 -12.15
N GLY A 82 5.87 12.88 -11.93
CA GLY A 82 5.05 12.11 -11.01
C GLY A 82 5.29 12.44 -9.54
N HIS A 83 4.42 11.88 -8.69
CA HIS A 83 4.40 12.13 -7.25
C HIS A 83 4.69 10.85 -6.47
N LEU A 84 5.49 10.96 -5.40
CA LEU A 84 5.78 9.89 -4.46
C LEU A 84 5.20 10.25 -3.08
N ALA A 85 4.21 9.50 -2.60
CA ALA A 85 3.69 9.61 -1.24
C ALA A 85 4.36 8.54 -0.37
N MET A 86 5.26 8.97 0.51
CA MET A 86 6.06 8.11 1.35
C MET A 86 5.37 7.93 2.71
N VAL A 87 4.64 6.82 2.87
CA VAL A 87 3.85 6.49 4.08
C VAL A 87 4.56 5.46 4.96
N GLY A 88 5.41 4.64 4.34
CA GLY A 88 6.22 3.66 5.05
C GLY A 88 7.16 4.32 6.06
N PHE A 89 7.41 3.64 7.19
CA PHE A 89 8.39 4.08 8.17
C PHE A 89 9.71 3.34 7.93
N TYR A 90 10.78 4.09 7.74
CA TYR A 90 12.12 3.57 7.46
C TYR A 90 12.96 3.66 8.74
N GLU A 91 13.30 2.50 9.30
CA GLU A 91 14.08 2.42 10.56
C GLU A 91 15.56 2.76 10.32
N GLU A 92 16.07 2.44 9.12
CA GLU A 92 17.46 2.67 8.75
C GLU A 92 17.61 3.70 7.62
N PRO A 93 18.72 4.44 7.57
CA PRO A 93 19.00 5.34 6.47
C PRO A 93 19.00 4.61 5.11
N LEU A 94 18.44 5.25 4.10
CA LEU A 94 18.44 4.71 2.74
C LEU A 94 19.85 4.73 2.17
N GLN A 95 20.27 3.60 1.61
CA GLN A 95 21.56 3.46 0.95
C GLN A 95 21.34 3.13 -0.53
N ASN A 96 22.30 3.51 -1.37
CA ASN A 96 22.31 3.19 -2.80
C ASN A 96 21.06 3.70 -3.55
N LEU A 97 20.56 4.89 -3.19
CA LEU A 97 19.45 5.52 -3.87
C LEU A 97 19.96 6.26 -5.12
N ASP A 98 19.43 5.92 -6.29
CA ASP A 98 19.67 6.68 -7.52
C ASP A 98 18.87 7.99 -7.51
N PHE A 99 19.40 8.99 -6.82
CA PHE A 99 18.77 10.30 -6.76
C PHE A 99 18.87 11.07 -8.09
N GLY A 100 19.78 10.66 -8.99
CA GLY A 100 19.87 11.19 -10.34
C GLY A 100 18.58 10.93 -11.13
N SER A 101 18.06 9.72 -11.07
CA SER A 101 16.78 9.39 -11.70
C SER A 101 15.60 10.18 -11.11
N PHE A 102 15.60 10.45 -9.79
CA PHE A 102 14.60 11.31 -9.16
C PHE A 102 14.60 12.73 -9.76
N VAL A 103 15.79 13.33 -9.91
CA VAL A 103 15.95 14.66 -10.49
C VAL A 103 15.60 14.65 -11.97
N PHE A 104 16.11 13.69 -12.73
CA PHE A 104 15.85 13.58 -14.17
C PHE A 104 14.35 13.49 -14.50
N LYS A 105 13.62 12.68 -13.73
CA LYS A 105 12.16 12.54 -13.87
C LYS A 105 11.38 13.71 -13.27
N ARG A 106 12.00 14.71 -12.66
CA ARG A 106 11.33 15.85 -12.02
C ARG A 106 10.27 15.45 -10.99
N LEU A 107 10.58 14.44 -10.18
CA LEU A 107 9.63 13.87 -9.21
C LEU A 107 9.41 14.80 -8.02
N THR A 108 8.21 14.71 -7.45
CA THR A 108 7.87 15.32 -6.16
C THR A 108 7.68 14.22 -5.13
N ALA A 109 8.40 14.25 -4.01
CA ALA A 109 8.23 13.32 -2.91
C ALA A 109 7.70 14.01 -1.66
N LYS A 110 6.71 13.39 -1.00
CA LYS A 110 6.13 13.90 0.25
C LYS A 110 6.07 12.79 1.30
N GLY A 111 6.67 13.05 2.46
CA GLY A 111 6.48 12.21 3.65
C GLY A 111 5.07 12.38 4.21
N ILE A 112 4.42 11.27 4.53
CA ILE A 112 3.06 11.23 5.07
C ILE A 112 3.10 10.56 6.43
N MET A 113 2.74 11.28 7.47
CA MET A 113 2.57 10.73 8.81
C MET A 113 1.11 10.88 9.23
N GLY A 114 0.57 9.84 9.85
CA GLY A 114 -0.80 9.89 10.38
C GLY A 114 -0.91 10.83 11.58
N GLU A 115 -1.95 11.64 11.60
CA GLU A 115 -2.29 12.48 12.75
C GLU A 115 -3.50 11.87 13.48
N LEU A 116 -3.40 11.73 14.81
CA LEU A 116 -4.50 11.20 15.63
C LEU A 116 -5.80 12.03 15.50
N GLY A 117 -5.68 13.35 15.33
CA GLY A 117 -6.81 14.24 15.12
C GLY A 117 -7.58 14.05 13.81
N LEU A 118 -7.03 13.27 12.87
CA LEU A 118 -7.70 12.98 11.59
C LEU A 118 -8.69 11.81 11.68
N VAL A 119 -8.58 10.93 12.68
CA VAL A 119 -9.42 9.72 12.78
C VAL A 119 -10.92 10.04 12.76
N PRO A 120 -11.45 10.99 13.56
CA PRO A 120 -12.86 11.35 13.48
C PRO A 120 -13.29 11.86 12.10
N LYS A 121 -12.45 12.66 11.45
CA LYS A 121 -12.71 13.19 10.10
C LYS A 121 -12.73 12.07 9.04
N ILE A 122 -11.85 11.09 9.18
CA ILE A 122 -11.81 9.93 8.28
C ILE A 122 -13.06 9.07 8.45
N ILE A 123 -13.50 8.82 9.70
CA ILE A 123 -14.74 8.08 9.99
C ILE A 123 -15.95 8.82 9.39
N ASP A 124 -16.06 10.12 9.64
CA ASP A 124 -17.13 10.96 9.07
C ASP A 124 -17.12 10.92 7.53
N TYR A 125 -15.95 11.00 6.92
CA TYR A 125 -15.78 10.87 5.48
C TYR A 125 -16.27 9.50 4.98
N MET A 126 -15.84 8.40 5.62
CA MET A 126 -16.25 7.04 5.26
C MET A 126 -17.77 6.86 5.35
N VAL A 127 -18.39 7.39 6.41
CA VAL A 127 -19.86 7.34 6.59
C VAL A 127 -20.57 8.12 5.48
N LYS A 128 -20.14 9.37 5.22
CA LYS A 128 -20.76 10.24 4.20
C LYS A 128 -20.61 9.70 2.78
N THR A 129 -19.53 8.98 2.50
CA THR A 129 -19.22 8.48 1.17
C THR A 129 -19.55 7.01 0.98
N ASN A 130 -20.00 6.33 2.04
CA ASN A 130 -20.23 4.88 2.06
C ASN A 130 -18.97 4.07 1.65
N LEU A 131 -17.77 4.60 1.97
CA LEU A 131 -16.51 3.90 1.72
C LEU A 131 -16.32 2.79 2.76
N SER A 132 -16.39 1.53 2.33
CA SER A 132 -16.17 0.37 3.19
C SER A 132 -14.75 -0.17 3.06
N LEU A 133 -14.16 -0.54 4.21
CA LEU A 133 -12.89 -1.25 4.31
C LEU A 133 -13.06 -2.70 4.83
N GLU A 134 -14.29 -3.19 4.91
CA GLU A 134 -14.60 -4.53 5.41
C GLU A 134 -13.86 -5.64 4.66
N GLY A 135 -13.68 -5.50 3.34
CA GLY A 135 -12.91 -6.45 2.53
C GLY A 135 -11.46 -6.68 2.97
N MET A 136 -10.94 -5.83 3.88
CA MET A 136 -9.60 -6.02 4.47
C MET A 136 -9.64 -6.81 5.78
N VAL A 137 -10.79 -6.93 6.43
CA VAL A 137 -10.93 -7.68 7.69
C VAL A 137 -10.97 -9.17 7.36
N THR A 138 -9.92 -9.89 7.71
CA THR A 138 -9.80 -11.32 7.41
C THR A 138 -10.17 -12.21 8.59
N ARG A 139 -10.22 -11.63 9.81
CA ARG A 139 -10.56 -12.36 11.01
C ARG A 139 -11.14 -11.44 12.08
N ILE A 140 -12.11 -11.97 12.82
CA ILE A 140 -12.60 -11.35 14.06
C ILE A 140 -12.42 -12.40 15.17
N ILE A 141 -11.78 -12.04 16.26
CA ILE A 141 -11.54 -12.89 17.43
C ILE A 141 -12.13 -12.26 18.68
N SER A 142 -12.42 -13.08 19.70
CA SER A 142 -12.79 -12.59 21.01
C SER A 142 -11.59 -12.06 21.80
N LEU A 143 -11.83 -11.34 22.89
CA LEU A 143 -10.78 -10.89 23.78
C LEU A 143 -10.02 -12.07 24.40
N ASP A 144 -10.73 -13.16 24.74
CA ASP A 144 -10.14 -14.36 25.35
C ASP A 144 -9.21 -15.12 24.37
N GLU A 145 -9.50 -15.06 23.08
CA GLU A 145 -8.65 -15.67 22.04
C GLU A 145 -7.40 -14.84 21.72
N ALA A 146 -7.41 -13.55 22.04
CA ALA A 146 -6.34 -12.61 21.67
C ALA A 146 -4.95 -13.03 22.16
N PRO A 147 -4.73 -13.48 23.42
CA PRO A 147 -3.42 -13.90 23.88
C PRO A 147 -2.85 -15.06 23.06
N GLY A 148 -3.66 -16.08 22.77
CA GLY A 148 -3.27 -17.23 21.94
C GLY A 148 -2.95 -16.82 20.50
N TYR A 149 -3.77 -15.94 19.94
CA TYR A 149 -3.53 -15.39 18.61
C TYR A 149 -2.18 -14.61 18.53
N PHE A 150 -1.90 -13.77 19.50
CA PHE A 150 -0.64 -13.02 19.52
C PHE A 150 0.58 -13.90 19.77
N ALA A 151 0.46 -14.97 20.56
CA ALA A 151 1.54 -15.94 20.76
C ALA A 151 1.89 -16.69 19.45
N GLY A 152 0.88 -17.07 18.64
CA GLY A 152 1.04 -17.71 17.33
C GLY A 152 1.24 -16.76 16.15
N HIS A 153 1.40 -15.48 16.40
CA HIS A 153 1.33 -14.39 15.46
C HIS A 153 2.17 -14.52 14.18
N ARG A 154 3.39 -15.09 14.24
CA ARG A 154 4.27 -15.19 13.05
C ARG A 154 3.68 -16.09 11.96
N GLU A 155 3.04 -17.21 12.32
CA GLU A 155 2.42 -18.12 11.35
C GLU A 155 1.09 -17.54 10.84
N MET A 156 0.28 -16.98 11.73
CA MET A 156 -1.04 -16.42 11.39
C MET A 156 -0.96 -15.18 10.49
N ARG A 157 0.11 -14.38 10.61
CA ARG A 157 0.38 -13.25 9.69
C ARG A 157 0.53 -13.62 8.23
N LYS A 158 0.76 -14.89 7.92
CA LYS A 158 0.89 -15.32 6.52
C LYS A 158 -0.44 -15.20 5.77
N SER A 159 -1.55 -15.48 6.44
CA SER A 159 -2.91 -15.46 5.87
C SER A 159 -3.71 -14.22 6.26
N ASP A 160 -3.51 -13.71 7.49
CA ASP A 160 -4.32 -12.62 7.99
C ASP A 160 -3.80 -11.24 7.52
N ILE A 161 -4.73 -10.35 7.21
CA ILE A 161 -4.44 -8.97 6.79
C ILE A 161 -4.81 -8.00 7.90
N LYS A 162 -6.06 -7.97 8.29
CA LYS A 162 -6.57 -7.18 9.40
C LYS A 162 -7.39 -8.07 10.32
N VAL A 163 -6.98 -8.13 11.58
CA VAL A 163 -7.69 -8.87 12.62
C VAL A 163 -8.30 -7.88 13.58
N LEU A 164 -9.58 -8.05 13.85
CA LEU A 164 -10.29 -7.27 14.86
C LEU A 164 -10.48 -8.13 16.12
N VAL A 165 -10.30 -7.51 17.29
CA VAL A 165 -10.61 -8.10 18.58
C VAL A 165 -11.95 -7.54 19.03
N LYS A 166 -12.95 -8.43 19.18
CA LYS A 166 -14.26 -8.05 19.72
C LYS A 166 -14.14 -8.03 21.24
N ILE A 167 -14.44 -6.87 21.84
CA ILE A 167 -14.31 -6.66 23.29
C ILE A 167 -15.59 -7.06 24.03
N ASN A 168 -16.74 -7.03 23.37
CA ASN A 168 -18.07 -7.46 23.90
C ASN A 168 -18.89 -8.09 22.78
#